data_4d6c7979e96ffb4439eed1ad9f7d95c1
#
_entry.id   4d6c7979e96ffb4439eed1ad9f7d95c1
#
_cell.length_a   1.000
_cell.length_b   1.000
_cell.length_c   1.000
_cell.angle_alpha   90.00
_cell.angle_beta   90.00
_cell.angle_gamma   90.00
#
_symmetry.space_group_name_H-M   'P 1'
#
loop_
_entity.id
_entity.type
_entity.pdbx_description
1 polymer ?
#
loop_
_entity_poly.entity_id
_entity_poly.type
_entity_poly.pdbx_seq_one_letter_code
_entity_poly.pdbx_strand_id
1 'polypeptide(L)'
;MDVKLELVAVPVTDVDRAKAFYERIGFHADHDVAVSEEIRFVQLTPPGSACSIAIGKGLTRMIPGSLDNMQVVVADIEEAYADLRGRGVRLTCRRQSARSLCPCPPSGRRSRRRAPW
;
A
#
# COMPACT_ATOMS: atom_id res chain seq x y z
N MET A 1 7.35 -14.45 -25.42
CA MET A 1 6.09 -14.10 -24.80
C MET A 1 6.32 -13.02 -23.76
N ASP A 2 5.64 -11.90 -23.88
CA ASP A 2 5.65 -10.84 -22.87
C ASP A 2 4.57 -11.13 -21.81
N VAL A 3 4.98 -11.27 -20.56
CA VAL A 3 4.08 -11.47 -19.45
C VAL A 3 4.32 -10.37 -18.41
N LYS A 4 3.26 -9.65 -18.07
CA LYS A 4 3.29 -8.56 -17.09
C LYS A 4 2.30 -8.84 -15.98
N LEU A 5 2.64 -8.43 -14.78
CA LEU A 5 1.66 -8.45 -13.69
C LEU A 5 0.62 -7.36 -13.95
N GLU A 6 -0.64 -7.74 -13.93
CA GLU A 6 -1.76 -6.82 -14.12
C GLU A 6 -2.29 -6.30 -12.79
N LEU A 7 -2.57 -7.21 -11.86
CA LEU A 7 -3.30 -6.87 -10.66
C LEU A 7 -2.98 -7.84 -9.53
N VAL A 8 -2.87 -7.30 -8.33
CA VAL A 8 -2.75 -8.06 -7.09
C VAL A 8 -3.88 -7.67 -6.14
N ALA A 9 -4.64 -8.64 -5.65
CA ALA A 9 -5.67 -8.38 -4.64
C ALA A 9 -5.06 -8.19 -3.27
N VAL A 10 -5.47 -7.12 -2.58
CA VAL A 10 -5.02 -6.78 -1.24
C VAL A 10 -6.20 -6.87 -0.27
N PRO A 11 -6.20 -7.81 0.68
CA PRO A 11 -7.28 -7.95 1.63
C PRO A 11 -7.26 -6.82 2.66
N VAL A 12 -8.36 -6.08 2.79
CA VAL A 12 -8.50 -4.96 3.73
C VAL A 12 -9.76 -5.12 4.58
N THR A 13 -9.73 -4.55 5.78
CA THR A 13 -10.89 -4.57 6.70
C THR A 13 -11.89 -3.47 6.38
N ASP A 14 -11.42 -2.32 5.92
CA ASP A 14 -12.22 -1.13 5.61
C ASP A 14 -11.82 -0.59 4.24
N VAL A 15 -12.68 -0.79 3.24
CA VAL A 15 -12.41 -0.44 1.85
C VAL A 15 -12.27 1.07 1.66
N ASP A 16 -13.16 1.85 2.25
CA ASP A 16 -13.15 3.31 2.11
C ASP A 16 -11.91 3.93 2.75
N ARG A 17 -11.52 3.44 3.91
CA ARG A 17 -10.30 3.86 4.60
C ARG A 17 -9.05 3.51 3.80
N ALA A 18 -8.99 2.29 3.28
CA ALA A 18 -7.87 1.83 2.46
C ALA A 18 -7.77 2.64 1.16
N LYS A 19 -8.90 2.88 0.48
CA LYS A 19 -8.95 3.71 -0.72
C LYS A 19 -8.42 5.12 -0.44
N ALA A 20 -8.88 5.76 0.62
CA ALA A 20 -8.44 7.09 1.01
C ALA A 20 -6.93 7.14 1.30
N PHE A 21 -6.40 6.10 1.95
CA PHE A 21 -4.97 5.98 2.21
C PHE A 21 -4.15 5.91 0.92
N TYR A 22 -4.52 5.02 -0.01
CA TYR A 22 -3.78 4.86 -1.26
C TYR A 22 -3.88 6.08 -2.15
N GLU A 23 -5.03 6.74 -2.23
CA GLU A 23 -5.17 8.01 -2.95
C GLU A 23 -4.28 9.09 -2.34
N ARG A 24 -4.19 9.15 -1.03
CA ARG A 24 -3.34 10.11 -0.31
C ARG A 24 -1.86 9.95 -0.64
N ILE A 25 -1.39 8.74 -0.85
CA ILE A 25 0.00 8.48 -1.26
C ILE A 25 0.22 8.54 -2.78
N GLY A 26 -0.78 8.93 -3.54
CA GLY A 26 -0.66 9.21 -4.95
C GLY A 26 -1.15 8.12 -5.90
N PHE A 27 -1.77 7.05 -5.40
CA PHE A 27 -2.37 6.03 -6.26
C PHE A 27 -3.63 6.59 -6.93
N HIS A 28 -3.81 6.25 -8.19
CA HIS A 28 -4.99 6.63 -8.96
C HIS A 28 -6.08 5.56 -8.84
N ALA A 29 -7.28 5.95 -8.46
CA ALA A 29 -8.43 5.06 -8.44
C ALA A 29 -9.01 4.94 -9.86
N ASP A 30 -8.70 3.85 -10.54
CA ASP A 30 -9.16 3.62 -11.91
C ASP A 30 -10.62 3.17 -11.96
N HIS A 31 -11.00 2.32 -11.01
CA HIS A 31 -12.35 1.77 -10.90
C HIS A 31 -12.77 1.70 -9.43
N ASP A 32 -14.04 1.98 -9.19
CA ASP A 32 -14.72 1.74 -7.92
C ASP A 32 -16.14 1.31 -8.24
N VAL A 33 -16.39 0.02 -8.21
CA VAL A 33 -17.67 -0.58 -8.58
C VAL A 33 -18.20 -1.45 -7.46
N ALA A 34 -19.37 -1.13 -6.97
CA ALA A 34 -20.15 -1.98 -6.07
C ALA A 34 -21.12 -2.80 -6.89
N VAL A 35 -20.87 -4.11 -7.01
CA VAL A 35 -21.77 -5.04 -7.73
C VAL A 35 -22.95 -5.41 -6.85
N SER A 36 -22.72 -5.55 -5.54
CA SER A 36 -23.73 -5.83 -4.52
C SER A 36 -23.22 -5.33 -3.16
N GLU A 37 -24.00 -5.50 -2.10
CA GLU A 37 -23.57 -5.21 -0.74
C GLU A 37 -22.39 -6.10 -0.29
N GLU A 38 -22.23 -7.25 -0.91
CA GLU A 38 -21.20 -8.23 -0.59
C GLU A 38 -19.98 -8.15 -1.50
N ILE A 39 -20.09 -7.51 -2.67
CA ILE A 39 -19.05 -7.46 -3.69
C ILE A 39 -18.79 -6.01 -4.08
N ARG A 40 -17.59 -5.54 -3.78
CA ARG A 40 -17.09 -4.24 -4.22
C ARG A 40 -15.66 -4.40 -4.74
N PHE A 41 -15.38 -3.77 -5.85
CA PHE A 41 -14.08 -3.79 -6.52
C PHE A 41 -13.56 -2.37 -6.65
N VAL A 42 -12.39 -2.10 -6.08
CA VAL A 42 -11.67 -0.83 -6.24
C VAL A 42 -10.29 -1.12 -6.78
N GLN A 43 -10.00 -0.60 -7.97
CA GLN A 43 -8.69 -0.73 -8.59
C GLN A 43 -7.89 0.55 -8.39
N LEU A 44 -6.68 0.41 -7.86
CA LEU A 44 -5.78 1.51 -7.57
C LEU A 44 -4.44 1.25 -8.27
N THR A 45 -3.96 2.24 -9.00
CA THR A 45 -2.70 2.12 -9.74
C THR A 45 -1.67 3.12 -9.23
N PRO A 46 -0.49 2.66 -8.79
CA PRO A 46 0.61 3.55 -8.43
C PRO A 46 1.08 4.37 -9.65
N PRO A 47 1.55 5.61 -9.45
CA PRO A 47 2.10 6.40 -10.55
C PRO A 47 3.25 5.67 -11.25
N GLY A 48 3.16 5.56 -12.58
CA GLY A 48 4.20 4.91 -13.39
C GLY A 48 4.24 3.39 -13.31
N SER A 49 3.31 2.76 -12.62
CA SER A 49 3.24 1.28 -12.52
C SER A 49 2.31 0.70 -13.58
N ALA A 50 2.72 -0.43 -14.16
CA ALA A 50 1.87 -1.24 -15.02
C ALA A 50 0.99 -2.21 -14.23
N CYS A 51 1.35 -2.51 -12.99
CA CYS A 51 0.60 -3.36 -12.10
C CYS A 51 -0.25 -2.53 -11.14
N SER A 52 -1.50 -2.92 -10.97
CA SER A 52 -2.45 -2.30 -10.05
C SER A 52 -2.67 -3.17 -8.82
N ILE A 53 -3.27 -2.59 -7.80
CA ILE A 53 -3.83 -3.34 -6.68
C ILE A 53 -5.35 -3.26 -6.72
N ALA A 54 -6.01 -4.30 -6.23
CA ALA A 54 -7.45 -4.31 -6.02
C ALA A 54 -7.75 -4.47 -4.54
N ILE A 55 -8.55 -3.57 -4.01
CA ILE A 55 -9.13 -3.68 -2.69
C ILE A 55 -10.64 -3.77 -2.81
N GLY A 56 -11.30 -4.39 -1.86
CA GLY A 56 -12.74 -4.50 -1.92
C GLY A 56 -13.30 -5.59 -1.02
N LYS A 57 -14.53 -5.96 -1.31
CA LYS A 57 -15.23 -7.04 -0.63
C LYS A 57 -15.45 -8.20 -1.59
N GLY A 58 -15.26 -9.41 -1.10
CA GLY A 58 -15.52 -10.63 -1.89
C GLY A 58 -14.52 -10.90 -3.01
N LEU A 59 -13.35 -10.25 -3.02
CA LEU A 59 -12.36 -10.39 -4.08
C LEU A 59 -11.36 -11.52 -3.82
N THR A 60 -11.13 -11.85 -2.58
CA THR A 60 -10.11 -12.81 -2.19
C THR A 60 -10.55 -13.58 -0.95
N ARG A 61 -10.01 -14.78 -0.78
CA ARG A 61 -10.22 -15.62 0.41
C ARG A 61 -9.23 -15.32 1.53
N MET A 62 -8.28 -14.42 1.30
CA MET A 62 -7.32 -14.02 2.32
C MET A 62 -8.02 -13.28 3.47
N ILE A 63 -7.53 -13.50 4.68
CA ILE A 63 -8.02 -12.78 5.85
C ILE A 63 -7.71 -11.28 5.68
N PRO A 64 -8.65 -10.37 5.94
CA PRO A 64 -8.41 -8.94 5.86
C PRO A 64 -7.17 -8.52 6.67
N GLY A 65 -6.28 -7.76 6.03
CA GLY A 65 -5.01 -7.31 6.62
C GLY A 65 -3.90 -8.37 6.69
N SER A 66 -4.09 -9.54 6.06
CA SER A 66 -3.12 -10.64 6.13
C SER A 66 -2.02 -10.57 5.07
N LEU A 67 -2.15 -9.72 4.06
CA LEU A 67 -1.11 -9.58 3.05
C LEU A 67 0.18 -9.05 3.69
N ASP A 68 1.26 -9.74 3.45
CA ASP A 68 2.58 -9.38 3.97
C ASP A 68 3.58 -9.26 2.81
N ASN A 69 4.56 -8.41 3.02
CA ASN A 69 5.70 -8.25 2.11
C ASN A 69 5.36 -7.69 0.72
N MET A 70 4.34 -6.83 0.61
CA MET A 70 4.15 -6.05 -0.61
C MET A 70 5.22 -4.95 -0.69
N GLN A 71 5.90 -4.88 -1.82
CA GLN A 71 7.01 -3.97 -2.03
C GLN A 71 6.72 -3.01 -3.18
N VAL A 72 7.10 -1.77 -3.00
CA VAL A 72 7.10 -0.76 -4.05
C VAL A 72 8.51 -0.25 -4.28
N VAL A 73 8.82 0.12 -5.50
CA VAL A 73 10.13 0.66 -5.89
C VAL A 73 10.00 2.14 -6.17
N VAL A 74 10.94 2.91 -5.66
CA VAL A 74 11.04 4.36 -5.91
C VAL A 74 12.44 4.69 -6.42
N ALA A 75 12.57 5.78 -7.18
CA ALA A 75 13.86 6.20 -7.71
C ALA A 75 14.78 6.74 -6.62
N ASP A 76 14.23 7.49 -5.66
CA ASP A 76 14.96 8.08 -4.54
C ASP A 76 14.18 7.83 -3.26
N ILE A 77 14.74 6.99 -2.40
CA ILE A 77 14.10 6.60 -1.14
C ILE A 77 14.00 7.75 -0.14
N GLU A 78 14.96 8.65 -0.12
CA GLU A 78 14.94 9.80 0.81
C GLU A 78 13.85 10.80 0.42
N GLU A 79 13.73 11.08 -0.87
CA GLU A 79 12.68 11.95 -1.41
C GLU A 79 11.30 11.33 -1.19
N ALA A 80 11.13 10.06 -1.48
CA ALA A 80 9.88 9.34 -1.24
C ALA A 80 9.49 9.33 0.24
N TYR A 81 10.46 9.11 1.13
CA TYR A 81 10.24 9.15 2.57
C TYR A 81 9.76 10.53 3.04
N ALA A 82 10.42 11.59 2.59
CA ALA A 82 10.04 12.97 2.94
C ALA A 82 8.64 13.32 2.40
N ASP A 83 8.33 12.94 1.17
CA ASP A 83 7.03 13.16 0.54
C ASP A 83 5.91 12.46 1.29
N LEU A 84 6.09 11.19 1.62
CA LEU A 84 5.10 10.41 2.36
C LEU A 84 4.88 10.97 3.77
N ARG A 85 5.93 11.40 4.45
CA ARG A 85 5.79 12.07 5.74
C ARG A 85 5.03 13.38 5.63
N GLY A 86 5.29 14.16 4.59
CA GLY A 86 4.56 15.40 4.30
C GLY A 86 3.08 15.18 4.05
N ARG A 87 2.71 13.99 3.57
CA ARG A 87 1.31 13.57 3.35
C ARG A 87 0.66 12.95 4.59
N GLY A 88 1.34 12.96 5.73
CA GLY A 88 0.82 12.46 6.99
C GLY A 88 0.88 10.94 7.15
N VAL A 89 1.70 10.27 6.36
CA VAL A 89 1.90 8.82 6.45
C VAL A 89 2.89 8.51 7.55
N ARG A 90 2.53 7.58 8.42
CA ARG A 90 3.44 7.04 9.44
C ARG A 90 4.31 5.96 8.82
N LEU A 91 5.62 6.23 8.76
CA LEU A 91 6.59 5.27 8.28
C LEU A 91 7.31 4.63 9.46
N THR A 92 7.28 3.31 9.51
CA THR A 92 8.04 2.53 10.48
C THR A 92 9.22 1.89 9.79
N CYS A 93 10.42 2.08 10.34
CA CYS A 93 11.61 1.45 9.82
C CYS A 93 11.86 0.14 10.54
N ARG A 94 11.82 -0.98 9.82
CA ARG A 94 12.41 -2.23 10.31
C ARG A 94 13.90 -2.18 10.04
N ARG A 95 14.72 -2.23 11.09
CA ARG A 95 16.13 -2.52 10.93
C ARG A 95 16.27 -3.94 10.37
N GLN A 96 16.43 -4.04 9.07
CA GLN A 96 16.95 -5.25 8.46
C GLN A 96 18.43 -5.00 8.18
N SER A 97 19.30 -5.55 9.01
CA SER A 97 20.76 -5.58 8.90
C SER A 97 21.47 -4.23 8.65
N ALA A 98 22.77 -4.18 8.98
CA ALA A 98 23.66 -3.01 8.93
C ALA A 98 23.87 -2.38 7.54
N ARG A 99 23.08 -2.73 6.52
CA ARG A 99 23.17 -2.23 5.15
C ARG A 99 21.89 -1.58 4.64
N SER A 100 20.83 -1.49 5.44
CA SER A 100 19.63 -0.80 4.97
C SER A 100 19.82 0.70 5.15
N LEU A 101 19.88 1.41 4.04
CA LEU A 101 19.82 2.86 3.93
C LEU A 101 18.42 3.36 4.32
N CYS A 102 17.93 2.98 5.47
CA CYS A 102 16.70 3.56 6.00
C CYS A 102 17.08 4.82 6.77
N PRO A 103 16.65 6.00 6.33
CA PRO A 103 16.88 7.24 7.07
C PRO A 103 15.97 7.29 8.29
N CYS A 104 16.16 6.36 9.23
CA CYS A 104 15.47 6.40 10.49
C CYS A 104 16.14 7.43 11.38
N PRO A 105 15.42 8.40 11.96
CA PRO A 105 15.99 9.27 12.95
C PRO A 105 16.49 8.44 14.13
N PRO A 106 17.69 8.75 14.66
CA PRO A 106 18.18 8.09 15.85
C PRO A 106 17.25 8.41 17.02
N SER A 107 16.71 7.39 17.67
CA SER A 107 15.86 7.47 18.86
C SER A 107 14.45 8.03 18.66
N GLY A 108 13.51 7.15 18.46
CA GLY A 108 12.09 7.38 18.67
C GLY A 108 11.47 6.07 19.17
N ARG A 109 10.78 6.14 20.28
CA ARG A 109 10.18 4.98 20.97
C ARG A 109 9.43 4.07 20.00
N ARG A 110 9.73 2.78 20.08
CA ARG A 110 9.04 1.73 19.35
C ARG A 110 7.55 1.75 19.65
N SER A 111 6.77 2.25 18.71
CA SER A 111 5.35 1.96 18.65
C SER A 111 5.16 0.79 17.68
N ARG A 112 4.84 -0.38 18.22
CA ARG A 112 4.41 -1.53 17.42
C ARG A 112 2.99 -1.24 16.92
N ARG A 113 2.86 -0.53 15.84
CA ARG A 113 1.59 -0.46 15.12
C ARG A 113 1.83 -0.93 13.70
N ARG A 114 1.13 -2.00 13.33
CA ARG A 114 1.12 -2.49 11.94
C ARG A 114 0.55 -1.40 11.05
N ALA A 115 1.15 -1.25 9.87
CA ALA A 115 0.59 -0.38 8.85
C ALA A 115 -0.83 -0.85 8.49
N PRO A 116 -1.77 0.07 8.24
CA PRO A 116 -3.17 -0.27 8.01
C PRO A 116 -3.46 -0.68 6.57
N TRP A 117 -2.74 -1.66 6.07
CA TRP A 117 -3.17 -2.35 4.85
C TRP A 117 -3.66 -3.74 5.13
#